data_6e83683e98db59bd4195c4dbcf363ea6
#
_entry.id   6e83683e98db59bd4195c4dbcf363ea6
#
_cell.length_a   1.000
_cell.length_b   1.000
_cell.length_c   1.000
_cell.angle_alpha   90.00
_cell.angle_beta   90.00
_cell.angle_gamma   90.00
#
_symmetry.space_group_name_H-M   'P 1'
#
loop_
_entity.id
_entity.type
_entity.pdbx_description
1 polymer ?
#
loop_
_entity_poly.entity_id
_entity_poly.type
_entity_poly.pdbx_seq_one_letter_code
_entity_poly.pdbx_strand_id
1 'polypeptide(L)'
;MAKVTLVASIRVMLVRALVVSAAFAGLLTPVRCFGQYGYVLPEKAIKELSPELLSLLQQKNMPKYSPILLRIFKKESELEVWKQDTSGHFQILKTYPICRWSGDLGPKLHEGDGQAPEGFYAVTVELMNPLSKYYLSINTGFPNEFDKANHRDGSFLMVHGDCLSIGCYAMTDEQMAEIYSLARDALLHSQDSFQIQAYPFRMTPANLAHHRTNPNMAFWTMIKIGNDHFEATRLEPKVEVCNRRYVFDAQPPRHSSNTLVFDPTSKCPAFVVNPIIARAALEKQHADEVEYKKLVKANVPVAAIRSGRDGGMNPVFLDQLGGRMPPANLPPPGSRPVPPPPGATAEPPRNATSNSEPPQTAAGHSATPLGSETPEGAPPIVPADSFVSRWGGFQ
;
A
#
# COMPACT_ATOMS: atom_id res chain seq x y z
N MET A 1 -47.14 -2.47 -60.94
CA MET A 1 -47.93 -3.58 -61.54
C MET A 1 -47.29 -4.90 -61.15
N ALA A 2 -48.17 -5.89 -60.83
CA ALA A 2 -47.92 -7.32 -60.54
C ALA A 2 -47.14 -7.61 -59.25
N LYS A 3 -47.73 -8.04 -58.15
CA LYS A 3 -48.57 -9.23 -57.76
C LYS A 3 -47.91 -10.56 -58.16
N VAL A 4 -47.69 -11.42 -57.14
CA VAL A 4 -48.21 -12.80 -57.00
C VAL A 4 -47.26 -13.60 -56.11
N THR A 5 -47.59 -13.99 -54.95
CA THR A 5 -48.33 -15.14 -54.34
C THR A 5 -47.40 -16.28 -53.91
N LEU A 6 -47.28 -16.47 -52.64
CA LEU A 6 -47.60 -17.55 -51.69
C LEU A 6 -47.82 -18.97 -52.30
N VAL A 7 -47.08 -19.98 -51.81
CA VAL A 7 -47.59 -21.34 -51.52
C VAL A 7 -46.78 -22.03 -50.41
N ALA A 8 -47.49 -22.45 -49.39
CA ALA A 8 -47.07 -23.34 -48.32
C ALA A 8 -47.08 -24.80 -48.77
N SER A 9 -46.24 -25.63 -48.19
CA SER A 9 -46.48 -27.09 -48.17
C SER A 9 -45.86 -27.70 -46.91
N ILE A 10 -46.78 -28.09 -46.04
CA ILE A 10 -46.57 -28.99 -44.91
C ILE A 10 -46.43 -30.41 -45.45
N ARG A 11 -45.40 -31.16 -45.00
CA ARG A 11 -45.41 -32.63 -45.04
C ARG A 11 -45.02 -33.18 -43.68
N VAL A 12 -46.03 -33.71 -42.99
CA VAL A 12 -45.98 -34.64 -41.89
C VAL A 12 -45.51 -36.01 -42.41
N MET A 13 -44.53 -36.63 -41.78
CA MET A 13 -44.31 -38.07 -41.84
C MET A 13 -43.95 -38.62 -40.46
N LEU A 14 -44.93 -39.33 -39.88
CA LEU A 14 -44.76 -40.33 -38.84
C LEU A 14 -44.02 -41.54 -39.36
N VAL A 15 -42.97 -41.99 -38.66
CA VAL A 15 -42.50 -43.39 -38.77
C VAL A 15 -42.01 -43.88 -37.41
N ARG A 16 -42.81 -44.70 -36.79
CA ARG A 16 -42.59 -45.97 -36.06
C ARG A 16 -41.37 -46.08 -35.13
N ALA A 17 -41.73 -46.31 -33.86
CA ALA A 17 -40.92 -46.87 -32.81
C ALA A 17 -40.31 -48.24 -33.17
N LEU A 18 -39.04 -48.39 -32.80
CA LEU A 18 -38.40 -49.70 -32.65
C LEU A 18 -37.67 -49.71 -31.32
N VAL A 19 -38.20 -50.48 -30.36
CA VAL A 19 -37.60 -50.76 -29.07
C VAL A 19 -36.43 -51.74 -29.34
N VAL A 20 -35.20 -51.28 -29.02
CA VAL A 20 -34.05 -52.15 -28.84
C VAL A 20 -33.53 -51.96 -27.44
N SER A 21 -33.84 -52.93 -26.58
CA SER A 21 -33.30 -53.04 -25.24
C SER A 21 -31.84 -53.53 -25.37
N ALA A 22 -30.87 -52.66 -25.20
CA ALA A 22 -29.48 -53.02 -24.97
C ALA A 22 -29.14 -52.77 -23.52
N ALA A 23 -28.87 -53.86 -22.80
CA ALA A 23 -28.35 -53.79 -21.42
C ALA A 23 -26.98 -53.16 -21.44
N PHE A 24 -26.88 -51.94 -20.97
CA PHE A 24 -25.59 -51.27 -20.65
C PHE A 24 -25.27 -51.52 -19.19
N ALA A 25 -24.31 -52.43 -18.95
CA ALA A 25 -23.64 -52.57 -17.67
C ALA A 25 -23.00 -51.24 -17.31
N GLY A 26 -23.54 -50.59 -16.29
CA GLY A 26 -23.07 -49.30 -15.79
C GLY A 26 -21.65 -49.42 -15.22
N LEU A 27 -20.66 -48.86 -15.91
CA LEU A 27 -19.45 -48.42 -15.32
C LEU A 27 -19.73 -47.16 -14.49
N LEU A 28 -19.96 -47.36 -13.21
CA LEU A 28 -19.94 -46.29 -12.20
C LEU A 28 -18.53 -45.74 -12.13
N THR A 29 -18.20 -44.75 -12.99
CA THR A 29 -17.07 -43.91 -12.74
C THR A 29 -17.38 -43.04 -11.51
N PRO A 30 -16.56 -43.05 -10.48
CA PRO A 30 -16.75 -42.12 -9.36
C PRO A 30 -16.60 -40.70 -9.91
N VAL A 31 -17.73 -39.96 -9.93
CA VAL A 31 -17.70 -38.51 -10.08
C VAL A 31 -16.84 -38.00 -8.91
N ARG A 32 -15.57 -37.71 -9.18
CA ARG A 32 -14.77 -36.96 -8.24
C ARG A 32 -15.44 -35.60 -8.10
N CYS A 33 -16.23 -35.45 -7.05
CA CYS A 33 -16.57 -34.14 -6.53
C CYS A 33 -15.26 -33.48 -6.12
N PHE A 34 -14.65 -32.71 -7.03
CA PHE A 34 -13.71 -31.70 -6.63
C PHE A 34 -14.52 -30.71 -5.80
N GLY A 35 -14.48 -30.88 -4.48
CA GLY A 35 -14.99 -29.89 -3.57
C GLY A 35 -14.26 -28.58 -3.90
N GLN A 36 -14.94 -27.66 -4.55
CA GLN A 36 -14.57 -26.26 -4.58
C GLN A 36 -14.63 -25.81 -3.10
N TYR A 37 -13.49 -25.84 -2.44
CA TYR A 37 -13.33 -25.07 -1.23
C TYR A 37 -13.33 -23.60 -1.63
N GLY A 38 -14.53 -23.06 -1.83
CA GLY A 38 -14.74 -21.63 -1.97
C GLY A 38 -14.22 -20.96 -0.70
N TYR A 39 -13.13 -20.24 -0.80
CA TYR A 39 -12.63 -19.43 0.32
C TYR A 39 -13.68 -18.38 0.63
N VAL A 40 -14.36 -18.51 1.75
CA VAL A 40 -15.30 -17.51 2.23
C VAL A 40 -14.48 -16.37 2.81
N LEU A 41 -14.52 -15.19 2.18
CA LEU A 41 -13.90 -14.00 2.73
C LEU A 41 -14.53 -13.63 4.07
N PRO A 42 -13.75 -13.17 5.05
CA PRO A 42 -14.30 -12.72 6.33
C PRO A 42 -15.18 -11.47 6.11
N GLU A 43 -16.24 -11.34 6.88
CA GLU A 43 -17.19 -10.23 6.81
C GLU A 43 -16.51 -8.86 6.82
N LYS A 44 -15.46 -8.68 7.64
CA LYS A 44 -14.67 -7.45 7.70
C LYS A 44 -14.07 -7.02 6.36
N ALA A 45 -13.74 -7.98 5.48
CA ALA A 45 -13.10 -7.70 4.19
C ALA A 45 -14.10 -7.35 3.07
N ILE A 46 -15.37 -7.75 3.26
CA ILE A 46 -16.45 -7.50 2.31
C ILE A 46 -17.41 -6.42 2.80
N LYS A 47 -17.10 -5.78 3.92
CA LYS A 47 -17.91 -4.73 4.50
C LYS A 47 -18.16 -3.60 3.49
N GLU A 48 -19.44 -3.21 3.35
CA GLU A 48 -19.83 -2.06 2.53
C GLU A 48 -19.40 -0.75 3.19
N LEU A 49 -19.26 0.30 2.36
CA LEU A 49 -19.01 1.66 2.86
C LEU A 49 -20.19 2.14 3.71
N SER A 50 -19.89 2.86 4.78
CA SER A 50 -20.95 3.39 5.65
C SER A 50 -21.83 4.41 4.92
N PRO A 51 -23.09 4.59 5.33
CA PRO A 51 -23.98 5.63 4.77
C PRO A 51 -23.36 7.03 4.81
N GLU A 52 -22.63 7.35 5.89
CA GLU A 52 -21.94 8.62 6.08
C GLU A 52 -20.83 8.80 5.03
N LEU A 53 -20.04 7.76 4.78
CA LEU A 53 -18.97 7.81 3.78
C LEU A 53 -19.54 7.86 2.37
N LEU A 54 -20.63 7.15 2.08
CA LEU A 54 -21.35 7.24 0.81
C LEU A 54 -21.92 8.65 0.58
N SER A 55 -22.49 9.28 1.62
CA SER A 55 -22.97 10.65 1.56
C SER A 55 -21.82 11.64 1.29
N LEU A 56 -20.66 11.45 1.95
CA LEU A 56 -19.47 12.28 1.73
C LEU A 56 -18.94 12.15 0.28
N LEU A 57 -18.93 10.94 -0.28
CA LEU A 57 -18.57 10.71 -1.69
C LEU A 57 -19.50 11.49 -2.61
N GLN A 58 -20.81 11.42 -2.37
CA GLN A 58 -21.80 12.15 -3.17
C GLN A 58 -21.62 13.67 -3.07
N GLN A 59 -21.43 14.22 -1.86
CA GLN A 59 -21.18 15.65 -1.63
C GLN A 59 -19.94 16.16 -2.37
N LYS A 60 -18.92 15.31 -2.51
CA LYS A 60 -17.66 15.65 -3.18
C LYS A 60 -17.66 15.29 -4.67
N ASN A 61 -18.77 14.84 -5.24
CA ASN A 61 -18.88 14.37 -6.64
C ASN A 61 -17.87 13.27 -6.98
N MET A 62 -17.62 12.35 -6.04
CA MET A 62 -16.69 11.22 -6.19
C MET A 62 -17.50 9.93 -6.42
N PRO A 63 -17.45 9.32 -7.62
CA PRO A 63 -18.10 8.03 -7.85
C PRO A 63 -17.58 6.96 -6.88
N LYS A 64 -18.47 6.06 -6.39
CA LYS A 64 -18.11 4.99 -5.43
C LYS A 64 -16.86 4.23 -5.87
N TYR A 65 -16.78 3.88 -7.13
CA TYR A 65 -15.73 3.05 -7.71
C TYR A 65 -14.60 3.83 -8.40
N SER A 66 -14.59 5.17 -8.33
CA SER A 66 -13.50 5.94 -8.96
C SER A 66 -12.15 5.67 -8.32
N PRO A 67 -11.04 5.90 -9.04
CA PRO A 67 -9.69 5.68 -8.55
C PRO A 67 -9.39 6.36 -7.21
N ILE A 68 -8.54 5.71 -6.40
CA ILE A 68 -8.00 6.24 -5.14
C ILE A 68 -6.49 6.42 -5.19
N LEU A 69 -5.97 7.19 -4.24
CA LEU A 69 -4.55 7.37 -3.94
C LEU A 69 -4.42 7.62 -2.44
N LEU A 70 -3.42 7.04 -1.80
CA LEU A 70 -3.14 7.27 -0.38
C LEU A 70 -1.90 8.16 -0.22
N ARG A 71 -1.98 9.12 0.71
CA ARG A 71 -0.83 9.96 1.07
C ARG A 71 -0.62 9.89 2.57
N ILE A 72 0.61 9.61 2.99
CA ILE A 72 0.99 9.41 4.38
C ILE A 72 2.02 10.47 4.77
N PHE A 73 1.81 11.10 5.92
CA PHE A 73 2.70 12.12 6.48
C PHE A 73 3.10 11.70 7.89
N LYS A 74 4.34 11.22 8.03
CA LYS A 74 4.83 10.62 9.29
C LYS A 74 4.82 11.60 10.45
N LYS A 75 5.36 12.81 10.26
CA LYS A 75 5.44 13.83 11.31
C LYS A 75 4.05 14.24 11.84
N GLU A 76 3.12 14.41 10.91
CA GLU A 76 1.73 14.77 11.23
C GLU A 76 0.94 13.56 11.76
N SER A 77 1.47 12.34 11.54
CA SER A 77 0.79 11.08 11.83
C SER A 77 -0.60 11.03 11.18
N GLU A 78 -0.64 11.32 9.87
CA GLU A 78 -1.86 11.38 9.08
C GLU A 78 -1.76 10.52 7.82
N LEU A 79 -2.86 9.83 7.50
CA LEU A 79 -3.10 9.15 6.24
C LEU A 79 -4.28 9.82 5.55
N GLU A 80 -4.07 10.33 4.34
CA GLU A 80 -5.10 10.92 3.50
C GLU A 80 -5.54 9.91 2.44
N VAL A 81 -6.83 9.71 2.30
CA VAL A 81 -7.43 9.05 1.14
C VAL A 81 -7.87 10.12 0.16
N TRP A 82 -7.28 10.10 -1.01
CA TRP A 82 -7.65 10.91 -2.17
C TRP A 82 -8.44 10.05 -3.15
N LYS A 83 -9.41 10.66 -3.81
CA LYS A 83 -10.26 9.96 -4.76
C LYS A 83 -10.56 10.86 -5.95
N GLN A 84 -10.64 10.26 -7.14
CA GLN A 84 -11.01 11.02 -8.33
C GLN A 84 -12.47 11.44 -8.26
N ASP A 85 -12.70 12.72 -8.51
CA ASP A 85 -14.03 13.27 -8.75
C ASP A 85 -14.47 13.08 -10.21
N THR A 86 -15.65 13.57 -10.55
CA THR A 86 -16.20 13.48 -11.92
C THR A 86 -15.41 14.28 -12.95
N SER A 87 -14.50 15.17 -12.55
CA SER A 87 -13.60 15.89 -13.46
C SER A 87 -12.34 15.08 -13.81
N GLY A 88 -12.12 13.94 -13.14
CA GLY A 88 -10.93 13.11 -13.29
C GLY A 88 -9.73 13.58 -12.46
N HIS A 89 -9.89 14.58 -11.59
CA HIS A 89 -8.85 15.03 -10.69
C HIS A 89 -9.01 14.43 -9.29
N PHE A 90 -7.89 14.16 -8.64
CA PHE A 90 -7.90 13.71 -7.26
C PHE A 90 -8.23 14.85 -6.29
N GLN A 91 -9.21 14.62 -5.45
CA GLN A 91 -9.58 15.47 -4.34
C GLN A 91 -9.46 14.68 -3.04
N ILE A 92 -9.19 15.38 -1.94
CA ILE A 92 -9.14 14.74 -0.64
C ILE A 92 -10.54 14.27 -0.23
N LEU A 93 -10.68 12.96 -0.01
CA LEU A 93 -11.93 12.40 0.51
C LEU A 93 -11.95 12.56 2.04
N LYS A 94 -10.95 12.00 2.71
CA LYS A 94 -10.89 11.98 4.18
C LYS A 94 -9.44 11.87 4.65
N THR A 95 -9.14 12.53 5.78
CA THR A 95 -7.87 12.37 6.51
C THR A 95 -8.13 11.50 7.73
N TYR A 96 -7.30 10.49 7.92
CA TYR A 96 -7.33 9.58 9.05
C TYR A 96 -6.11 9.82 9.92
N PRO A 97 -6.29 10.03 11.23
CA PRO A 97 -5.17 10.05 12.16
C PRO A 97 -4.54 8.67 12.24
N ILE A 98 -3.23 8.58 12.05
CA ILE A 98 -2.48 7.33 12.21
C ILE A 98 -2.36 7.03 13.70
N CYS A 99 -2.82 5.85 14.10
CA CYS A 99 -2.76 5.41 15.47
C CYS A 99 -1.30 5.24 15.93
N ARG A 100 -0.49 4.59 15.09
CA ARG A 100 0.94 4.44 15.35
C ARG A 100 1.74 4.19 14.06
N TRP A 101 2.93 4.76 13.99
CA TRP A 101 3.97 4.38 13.05
C TRP A 101 5.31 4.26 13.78
N SER A 102 6.29 3.53 13.23
CA SER A 102 7.56 3.23 13.90
C SER A 102 8.76 3.81 13.18
N GLY A 103 9.85 3.99 13.93
CA GLY A 103 11.11 4.54 13.45
C GLY A 103 11.17 6.06 13.55
N ASP A 104 12.06 6.66 12.75
CA ASP A 104 12.26 8.11 12.65
C ASP A 104 11.75 8.67 11.31
N LEU A 105 11.90 9.99 11.13
CA LEU A 105 11.78 10.60 9.81
C LEU A 105 12.97 10.17 8.96
N GLY A 106 12.68 9.59 7.81
CA GLY A 106 13.65 9.02 6.88
C GLY A 106 13.15 7.71 6.27
N PRO A 107 13.76 7.26 5.18
CA PRO A 107 13.37 6.03 4.52
C PRO A 107 13.74 4.79 5.34
N LYS A 108 13.02 3.69 5.11
CA LYS A 108 13.47 2.38 5.56
C LYS A 108 14.70 1.95 4.76
N LEU A 109 15.68 1.36 5.46
CA LEU A 109 16.93 0.91 4.86
C LEU A 109 17.10 -0.60 4.90
N HIS A 110 16.85 -1.24 6.04
CA HIS A 110 17.17 -2.66 6.24
C HIS A 110 16.07 -3.40 6.99
N GLU A 111 15.97 -4.70 6.75
CA GLU A 111 15.11 -5.58 7.54
C GLU A 111 15.42 -5.43 9.03
N GLY A 112 14.39 -5.36 9.85
CA GLY A 112 14.54 -5.24 11.32
C GLY A 112 14.92 -3.85 11.85
N ASP A 113 15.09 -2.83 11.01
CA ASP A 113 15.39 -1.45 11.45
C ASP A 113 14.20 -0.78 12.18
N GLY A 114 13.01 -1.38 12.12
CA GLY A 114 11.79 -0.85 12.73
C GLY A 114 11.26 0.43 12.07
N GLN A 115 11.74 0.74 10.86
CA GLN A 115 11.45 1.99 10.15
C GLN A 115 10.25 1.85 9.22
N ALA A 116 9.29 2.75 9.32
CA ALA A 116 8.21 2.89 8.34
C ALA A 116 8.73 3.51 7.03
N PRO A 117 8.39 2.95 5.85
CA PRO A 117 8.98 3.34 4.57
C PRO A 117 8.51 4.73 4.12
N GLU A 118 9.36 5.42 3.36
CA GLU A 118 9.03 6.66 2.65
C GLU A 118 9.33 6.49 1.16
N GLY A 119 8.45 7.01 0.29
CA GLY A 119 8.59 6.89 -1.16
C GLY A 119 7.25 6.69 -1.86
N PHE A 120 7.29 6.15 -3.07
CA PHE A 120 6.14 5.90 -3.93
C PHE A 120 5.96 4.41 -4.17
N TYR A 121 4.83 3.87 -3.81
CA TYR A 121 4.54 2.44 -3.87
C TYR A 121 3.25 2.19 -4.65
N ALA A 122 3.25 1.18 -5.52
CA ALA A 122 2.06 0.74 -6.23
C ALA A 122 1.46 -0.47 -5.52
N VAL A 123 0.18 -0.36 -5.18
CA VAL A 123 -0.57 -1.42 -4.52
C VAL A 123 -1.53 -2.04 -5.50
N THR A 124 -1.33 -3.30 -5.80
CA THR A 124 -2.26 -4.14 -6.56
C THR A 124 -3.18 -4.91 -5.60
N VAL A 125 -4.14 -5.58 -6.18
CA VAL A 125 -5.10 -6.40 -5.44
C VAL A 125 -4.45 -7.54 -4.64
N GLU A 126 -3.33 -8.07 -5.12
CA GLU A 126 -2.57 -9.15 -4.44
C GLU A 126 -1.93 -8.67 -3.14
N LEU A 127 -1.71 -7.38 -3.00
CA LEU A 127 -1.14 -6.75 -1.80
C LEU A 127 -2.18 -6.47 -0.72
N MET A 128 -3.46 -6.73 -0.99
CA MET A 128 -4.54 -6.63 -0.01
C MET A 128 -4.71 -7.93 0.75
N ASN A 129 -4.62 -7.90 2.08
CA ASN A 129 -4.74 -9.08 2.91
C ASN A 129 -6.04 -9.08 3.76
N PRO A 130 -7.08 -9.79 3.32
CA PRO A 130 -8.34 -9.91 4.06
C PRO A 130 -8.23 -10.75 5.33
N LEU A 131 -7.20 -11.60 5.43
CA LEU A 131 -6.97 -12.54 6.54
C LEU A 131 -5.91 -12.06 7.52
N SER A 132 -5.58 -10.76 7.48
CA SER A 132 -4.57 -10.19 8.37
C SER A 132 -4.87 -10.46 9.83
N LYS A 133 -3.81 -10.82 10.60
CA LYS A 133 -3.87 -10.93 12.06
C LYS A 133 -4.11 -9.56 12.72
N TYR A 134 -3.75 -8.47 12.03
CA TYR A 134 -3.97 -7.08 12.45
C TYR A 134 -5.25 -6.53 11.83
N TYR A 135 -6.36 -7.22 12.02
CA TYR A 135 -7.68 -6.94 11.48
C TYR A 135 -7.71 -7.05 9.94
N LEU A 136 -7.34 -6.03 9.19
CA LEU A 136 -7.14 -6.00 7.74
C LEU A 136 -5.80 -5.34 7.45
N SER A 137 -5.16 -5.68 6.32
CA SER A 137 -3.94 -4.99 5.93
C SER A 137 -3.79 -4.82 4.41
N ILE A 138 -3.04 -3.80 4.05
CA ILE A 138 -2.59 -3.48 2.71
C ILE A 138 -1.07 -3.43 2.76
N ASN A 139 -0.39 -4.36 2.07
CA ASN A 139 1.06 -4.29 1.93
C ASN A 139 1.41 -3.10 1.03
N THR A 140 2.38 -2.30 1.45
CA THR A 140 2.80 -1.12 0.68
C THR A 140 3.48 -1.47 -0.64
N GLY A 141 4.00 -2.69 -0.78
CA GLY A 141 4.84 -3.07 -1.92
C GLY A 141 6.32 -2.72 -1.72
N PHE A 142 6.73 -2.36 -0.50
CA PHE A 142 8.15 -2.20 -0.17
C PHE A 142 8.88 -3.57 -0.18
N PRO A 143 10.13 -3.69 -0.69
CA PRO A 143 10.89 -2.68 -1.41
C PRO A 143 10.48 -2.55 -2.89
N ASN A 144 10.30 -1.32 -3.36
CA ASN A 144 10.06 -1.05 -4.77
C ASN A 144 11.39 -1.05 -5.57
N GLU A 145 11.34 -0.74 -6.87
CA GLU A 145 12.54 -0.73 -7.73
C GLU A 145 13.58 0.32 -7.30
N PHE A 146 13.14 1.47 -6.76
CA PHE A 146 14.05 2.47 -6.21
C PHE A 146 14.77 1.93 -4.96
N ASP A 147 14.03 1.29 -4.06
CA ASP A 147 14.58 0.75 -2.83
C ASP A 147 15.61 -0.35 -3.13
N LYS A 148 15.26 -1.30 -4.02
CA LYS A 148 16.16 -2.37 -4.48
C LYS A 148 17.43 -1.81 -5.13
N ALA A 149 17.30 -0.82 -6.02
CA ALA A 149 18.44 -0.19 -6.67
C ALA A 149 19.37 0.53 -5.67
N ASN A 150 18.84 0.99 -4.54
CA ASN A 150 19.57 1.62 -3.46
C ASN A 150 19.95 0.66 -2.32
N HIS A 151 19.89 -0.67 -2.57
CA HIS A 151 20.26 -1.71 -1.61
C HIS A 151 19.44 -1.66 -0.30
N ARG A 152 18.20 -1.23 -0.39
CA ARG A 152 17.26 -1.28 0.73
C ARG A 152 16.50 -2.59 0.70
N ASP A 153 16.31 -3.17 1.86
CA ASP A 153 15.63 -4.43 2.04
C ASP A 153 14.61 -4.41 3.19
N GLY A 154 13.79 -5.43 3.24
CA GLY A 154 12.74 -5.60 4.21
C GLY A 154 11.49 -6.21 3.63
N SER A 155 10.57 -6.60 4.49
CA SER A 155 9.35 -7.29 4.11
C SER A 155 8.18 -6.90 4.99
N PHE A 156 6.95 -7.18 4.52
CA PHE A 156 5.70 -7.03 5.28
C PHE A 156 5.46 -5.62 5.86
N LEU A 157 5.83 -4.57 5.13
CA LEU A 157 5.54 -3.19 5.50
C LEU A 157 4.11 -2.85 5.05
N MET A 158 3.23 -2.57 6.00
CA MET A 158 1.79 -2.51 5.74
C MET A 158 1.14 -1.24 6.30
N VAL A 159 -0.01 -0.89 5.73
CA VAL A 159 -1.08 -0.14 6.41
C VAL A 159 -2.04 -1.19 6.97
N HIS A 160 -2.33 -1.19 8.27
CA HIS A 160 -3.14 -2.22 8.91
C HIS A 160 -3.90 -1.70 10.15
N GLY A 161 -4.85 -2.47 10.65
CA GLY A 161 -5.57 -2.19 11.90
C GLY A 161 -4.75 -2.52 13.15
N ASP A 162 -5.42 -2.58 14.31
CA ASP A 162 -4.89 -3.04 15.61
C ASP A 162 -3.88 -2.09 16.30
N CYS A 163 -3.68 -0.89 15.81
CA CYS A 163 -2.89 0.16 16.48
C CYS A 163 -1.46 -0.21 16.97
N LEU A 164 -0.89 -1.33 16.51
CA LEU A 164 0.47 -1.79 16.88
C LEU A 164 1.41 -1.65 15.69
N SER A 165 2.61 -1.10 15.88
CA SER A 165 3.56 -0.96 14.79
C SER A 165 4.99 -1.31 15.20
N ILE A 166 5.66 -2.09 14.31
CA ILE A 166 7.11 -2.32 14.30
C ILE A 166 7.57 -2.18 12.83
N GLY A 167 7.46 -0.95 12.27
CA GLY A 167 7.82 -0.66 10.87
C GLY A 167 6.63 -0.40 9.94
N CYS A 168 5.40 -0.49 10.42
CA CYS A 168 4.16 -0.31 9.65
C CYS A 168 3.48 1.04 9.94
N TYR A 169 2.38 1.28 9.25
CA TYR A 169 1.41 2.35 9.53
C TYR A 169 0.14 1.73 10.12
N ALA A 170 0.00 1.78 11.43
CA ALA A 170 -1.11 1.18 12.14
C ALA A 170 -2.26 2.18 12.30
N MET A 171 -3.45 1.75 11.90
CA MET A 171 -4.72 2.47 12.01
C MET A 171 -5.59 1.80 13.08
N THR A 172 -6.71 2.42 13.47
CA THR A 172 -7.74 1.67 14.18
C THR A 172 -8.45 0.69 13.25
N ASP A 173 -9.14 -0.30 13.80
CA ASP A 173 -9.87 -1.28 13.00
C ASP A 173 -10.98 -0.63 12.15
N GLU A 174 -11.67 0.37 12.70
CA GLU A 174 -12.73 1.11 12.02
C GLU A 174 -12.17 1.91 10.84
N GLN A 175 -11.04 2.61 11.05
CA GLN A 175 -10.37 3.34 9.99
C GLN A 175 -9.88 2.40 8.90
N MET A 176 -9.26 1.28 9.30
CA MET A 176 -8.76 0.29 8.35
C MET A 176 -9.90 -0.36 7.55
N ALA A 177 -11.06 -0.60 8.15
CA ALA A 177 -12.25 -1.10 7.45
C ALA A 177 -12.67 -0.15 6.32
N GLU A 178 -12.72 1.17 6.59
CA GLU A 178 -13.07 2.18 5.57
C GLU A 178 -12.02 2.25 4.46
N ILE A 179 -10.73 2.36 4.82
CA ILE A 179 -9.61 2.44 3.86
C ILE A 179 -9.57 1.20 2.99
N TYR A 180 -9.72 0.01 3.59
CA TYR A 180 -9.69 -1.26 2.88
C TYR A 180 -10.86 -1.38 1.89
N SER A 181 -12.07 -1.01 2.31
CA SER A 181 -13.26 -1.05 1.43
C SER A 181 -13.14 -0.08 0.27
N LEU A 182 -12.63 1.15 0.49
CA LEU A 182 -12.36 2.11 -0.59
C LEU A 182 -11.31 1.58 -1.58
N ALA A 183 -10.22 0.98 -1.08
CA ALA A 183 -9.17 0.39 -1.90
C ALA A 183 -9.68 -0.81 -2.70
N ARG A 184 -10.39 -1.72 -2.05
CA ARG A 184 -11.05 -2.87 -2.70
C ARG A 184 -11.96 -2.43 -3.84
N ASP A 185 -12.87 -1.49 -3.56
CA ASP A 185 -13.86 -1.02 -4.54
C ASP A 185 -13.19 -0.36 -5.75
N ALA A 186 -12.11 0.39 -5.56
CA ALA A 186 -11.36 0.99 -6.65
C ALA A 186 -10.58 -0.06 -7.48
N LEU A 187 -9.87 -0.97 -6.83
CA LEU A 187 -9.08 -2.03 -7.50
C LEU A 187 -9.95 -3.02 -8.27
N LEU A 188 -11.17 -3.28 -7.82
CA LEU A 188 -12.07 -4.20 -8.52
C LEU A 188 -12.74 -3.57 -9.74
N HIS A 189 -12.77 -2.22 -9.89
CA HIS A 189 -13.62 -1.59 -10.89
C HIS A 189 -12.94 -0.56 -11.78
N SER A 190 -11.90 0.13 -11.31
CA SER A 190 -11.44 1.33 -12.02
C SER A 190 -9.92 1.48 -12.17
N GLN A 191 -9.13 0.70 -11.44
CA GLN A 191 -7.67 0.78 -11.52
C GLN A 191 -7.01 -0.55 -11.18
N ASP A 192 -5.95 -0.90 -11.90
CA ASP A 192 -5.19 -2.14 -11.66
C ASP A 192 -4.31 -2.02 -10.41
N SER A 193 -3.91 -0.80 -10.08
CA SER A 193 -3.15 -0.47 -8.87
C SER A 193 -3.45 0.95 -8.42
N PHE A 194 -3.28 1.23 -7.13
CA PHE A 194 -3.30 2.59 -6.59
C PHE A 194 -1.94 2.94 -5.97
N GLN A 195 -1.64 4.23 -5.94
CA GLN A 195 -0.36 4.70 -5.41
C GLN A 195 -0.45 5.03 -3.92
N ILE A 196 0.55 4.59 -3.14
CA ILE A 196 0.85 5.13 -1.81
C ILE A 196 2.04 6.07 -1.95
N GLN A 197 1.83 7.32 -1.53
CA GLN A 197 2.87 8.36 -1.43
C GLN A 197 3.18 8.58 0.04
N ALA A 198 4.29 8.03 0.55
CA ALA A 198 4.68 8.16 1.94
C ALA A 198 5.80 9.19 2.10
N TYR A 199 5.56 10.18 2.95
CA TYR A 199 6.43 11.33 3.17
C TYR A 199 6.84 11.46 4.64
N PRO A 200 8.02 12.06 4.91
CA PRO A 200 8.44 12.35 6.29
C PRO A 200 7.50 13.34 6.98
N PHE A 201 7.01 14.31 6.22
CA PHE A 201 6.15 15.40 6.64
C PHE A 201 5.46 16.01 5.42
N ARG A 202 4.48 16.90 5.61
CA ARG A 202 3.94 17.71 4.52
C ARG A 202 5.07 18.49 3.86
N MET A 203 5.27 18.30 2.55
CA MET A 203 6.43 18.76 1.78
C MET A 203 6.39 20.29 1.52
N THR A 204 6.16 21.07 2.58
CA THR A 204 6.09 22.53 2.55
C THR A 204 7.48 23.16 2.72
N PRO A 205 7.70 24.39 2.20
CA PRO A 205 8.95 25.15 2.43
C PRO A 205 9.31 25.26 3.92
N ALA A 206 8.34 25.45 4.80
CA ALA A 206 8.55 25.57 6.24
C ALA A 206 9.12 24.29 6.85
N ASN A 207 8.52 23.14 6.53
CA ASN A 207 9.02 21.86 7.02
C ASN A 207 10.41 21.54 6.47
N LEU A 208 10.65 21.80 5.18
CA LEU A 208 11.97 21.62 4.57
C LEU A 208 13.04 22.54 5.23
N ALA A 209 12.70 23.81 5.48
CA ALA A 209 13.60 24.74 6.17
C ALA A 209 13.86 24.30 7.62
N HIS A 210 12.87 23.79 8.30
CA HIS A 210 12.99 23.27 9.66
C HIS A 210 13.87 22.02 9.75
N HIS A 211 13.87 21.18 8.71
CA HIS A 211 14.65 19.94 8.65
C HIS A 211 15.91 20.03 7.76
N ARG A 212 16.37 21.23 7.37
CA ARG A 212 17.42 21.47 6.37
C ARG A 212 18.76 20.81 6.61
N THR A 213 19.07 20.45 7.83
CA THR A 213 20.34 19.77 8.20
C THR A 213 20.21 18.27 8.33
N ASN A 214 19.01 17.71 8.05
CA ASN A 214 18.79 16.27 8.16
C ASN A 214 19.55 15.53 7.04
N PRO A 215 20.23 14.40 7.34
CA PRO A 215 20.96 13.63 6.33
C PRO A 215 20.08 13.10 5.19
N ASN A 216 18.78 12.98 5.40
CA ASN A 216 17.83 12.52 4.40
C ASN A 216 17.35 13.60 3.41
N MET A 217 17.83 14.86 3.54
CA MET A 217 17.36 15.97 2.71
C MET A 217 17.48 15.71 1.20
N ALA A 218 18.54 15.05 0.74
CA ALA A 218 18.71 14.73 -0.67
C ALA A 218 17.59 13.78 -1.17
N PHE A 219 17.22 12.78 -0.37
CA PHE A 219 16.12 11.87 -0.65
C PHE A 219 14.78 12.61 -0.59
N TRP A 220 14.56 13.43 0.43
CA TRP A 220 13.32 14.20 0.57
C TRP A 220 13.10 15.22 -0.55
N THR A 221 14.18 15.88 -0.99
CA THR A 221 14.10 16.77 -2.17
C THR A 221 13.72 16.00 -3.43
N MET A 222 14.19 14.77 -3.60
CA MET A 222 13.84 13.94 -4.75
C MET A 222 12.35 13.52 -4.70
N ILE A 223 11.86 13.04 -3.55
CA ILE A 223 10.44 12.64 -3.46
C ILE A 223 9.49 13.86 -3.49
N LYS A 224 9.99 15.04 -3.11
CA LYS A 224 9.24 16.31 -3.27
C LYS A 224 8.88 16.59 -4.72
N ILE A 225 9.71 16.20 -5.70
CA ILE A 225 9.39 16.41 -7.12
C ILE A 225 8.05 15.73 -7.46
N GLY A 226 7.87 14.47 -7.09
CA GLY A 226 6.60 13.77 -7.31
C GLY A 226 5.43 14.36 -6.50
N ASN A 227 5.69 14.81 -5.26
CA ASN A 227 4.70 15.58 -4.50
C ASN A 227 4.26 16.84 -5.27
N ASP A 228 5.19 17.58 -5.84
CA ASP A 228 4.89 18.84 -6.54
C ASP A 228 4.13 18.60 -7.84
N HIS A 229 4.43 17.52 -8.57
CA HIS A 229 3.65 17.09 -9.72
C HIS A 229 2.18 16.82 -9.32
N PHE A 230 1.96 16.05 -8.25
CA PHE A 230 0.61 15.78 -7.75
C PHE A 230 -0.11 17.05 -7.27
N GLU A 231 0.57 17.86 -6.42
CA GLU A 231 -0.05 19.06 -5.85
C GLU A 231 -0.43 20.11 -6.92
N ALA A 232 0.40 20.22 -7.98
CA ALA A 232 0.17 21.17 -9.05
C ALA A 232 -0.92 20.72 -10.05
N THR A 233 -1.11 19.40 -10.20
CA THR A 233 -1.99 18.86 -11.25
C THR A 233 -3.21 18.13 -10.72
N ARG A 234 -3.17 17.65 -9.49
CA ARG A 234 -4.16 16.72 -8.91
C ARG A 234 -4.33 15.43 -9.73
N LEU A 235 -3.28 15.03 -10.45
CA LEU A 235 -3.18 13.78 -11.18
C LEU A 235 -2.14 12.89 -10.48
N GLU A 236 -2.36 11.58 -10.49
CA GLU A 236 -1.38 10.62 -9.99
C GLU A 236 -0.13 10.67 -10.88
N PRO A 237 1.06 11.01 -10.33
CA PRO A 237 2.28 11.03 -11.10
C PRO A 237 2.70 9.61 -11.51
N LYS A 238 3.05 9.42 -12.77
CA LYS A 238 3.71 8.19 -13.21
C LYS A 238 5.11 8.14 -12.62
N VAL A 239 5.45 7.04 -11.99
CA VAL A 239 6.72 6.86 -11.28
C VAL A 239 7.55 5.80 -11.97
N GLU A 240 8.75 6.19 -12.39
CA GLU A 240 9.77 5.31 -12.94
C GLU A 240 11.06 5.45 -12.14
N VAL A 241 12.00 4.52 -12.35
CA VAL A 241 13.28 4.54 -11.66
C VAL A 241 14.42 4.31 -12.66
N CYS A 242 15.41 5.19 -12.63
CA CYS A 242 16.67 5.01 -13.36
C CYS A 242 17.79 5.76 -12.65
N ASN A 243 19.03 5.34 -12.84
CA ASN A 243 20.19 5.90 -12.16
C ASN A 243 19.99 6.00 -10.62
N ARG A 244 19.30 5.01 -10.03
CA ARG A 244 18.95 4.95 -8.59
C ARG A 244 18.13 6.14 -8.10
N ARG A 245 17.33 6.75 -8.98
CA ARG A 245 16.49 7.91 -8.67
C ARG A 245 15.09 7.72 -9.20
N TYR A 246 14.11 8.29 -8.52
CA TYR A 246 12.77 8.43 -9.06
C TYR A 246 12.76 9.41 -10.23
N VAL A 247 11.97 9.10 -11.24
CA VAL A 247 11.61 9.95 -12.38
C VAL A 247 10.09 10.01 -12.46
N PHE A 248 9.56 11.21 -12.67
CA PHE A 248 8.11 11.45 -12.65
C PHE A 248 7.59 11.90 -14.01
N ASP A 249 6.46 11.32 -14.43
CA ASP A 249 5.72 11.67 -15.65
C ASP A 249 6.55 11.65 -16.93
N ALA A 250 7.56 10.76 -16.99
CA ALA A 250 8.41 10.60 -18.15
C ALA A 250 7.63 10.07 -19.35
N GLN A 251 7.84 10.70 -20.50
CA GLN A 251 7.26 10.34 -21.80
C GLN A 251 8.34 10.29 -22.87
N PRO A 252 8.17 9.50 -23.95
CA PRO A 252 9.09 9.51 -25.08
C PRO A 252 9.17 10.92 -25.68
N PRO A 253 10.36 11.36 -26.14
CA PRO A 253 10.48 12.59 -26.93
C PRO A 253 9.60 12.53 -28.18
N ARG A 254 9.12 13.70 -28.64
CA ARG A 254 8.37 13.78 -29.90
C ARG A 254 9.22 13.17 -31.03
N HIS A 255 8.56 12.39 -31.88
CA HIS A 255 9.17 11.66 -33.01
C HIS A 255 10.06 10.47 -32.59
N SER A 256 10.10 10.07 -31.33
CA SER A 256 10.71 8.80 -30.94
C SER A 256 9.70 7.67 -31.13
N SER A 257 10.05 6.67 -31.93
CA SER A 257 9.28 5.42 -32.06
C SER A 257 9.61 4.42 -30.94
N ASN A 258 10.61 4.72 -30.10
CA ASN A 258 11.08 3.79 -29.12
C ASN A 258 10.24 3.89 -27.83
N THR A 259 9.78 2.76 -27.35
CA THR A 259 9.22 2.64 -25.98
C THR A 259 10.32 3.00 -24.98
N LEU A 260 10.00 3.83 -23.99
CA LEU A 260 10.92 4.08 -22.88
C LEU A 260 11.05 2.82 -22.04
N VAL A 261 12.29 2.38 -21.84
CA VAL A 261 12.64 1.30 -20.92
C VAL A 261 13.51 1.91 -19.83
N PHE A 262 13.05 1.81 -18.59
CA PHE A 262 13.78 2.28 -17.42
C PHE A 262 14.43 1.10 -16.72
N ASP A 263 15.76 1.19 -16.53
CA ASP A 263 16.52 0.28 -15.68
C ASP A 263 16.88 1.04 -14.41
N PRO A 264 16.49 0.55 -13.23
CA PRO A 264 16.67 1.26 -11.97
C PRO A 264 18.12 1.65 -11.66
N THR A 265 19.11 0.90 -12.16
CA THR A 265 20.54 1.10 -11.90
C THR A 265 21.27 1.81 -13.02
N SER A 266 20.74 1.76 -14.24
CA SER A 266 21.38 2.32 -15.45
C SER A 266 21.02 3.78 -15.66
N LYS A 267 21.80 4.45 -16.54
CA LYS A 267 21.51 5.82 -16.98
C LYS A 267 20.11 5.95 -17.54
N CYS A 268 19.41 7.02 -17.17
CA CYS A 268 18.07 7.29 -17.67
C CYS A 268 18.05 7.44 -19.19
N PRO A 269 17.06 6.86 -19.89
CA PRO A 269 16.81 7.14 -21.28
C PRO A 269 16.46 8.62 -21.48
N ALA A 270 16.58 9.13 -22.69
CA ALA A 270 16.08 10.47 -23.00
C ALA A 270 14.55 10.48 -22.91
N PHE A 271 14.01 11.36 -22.06
CA PHE A 271 12.57 11.52 -21.87
C PHE A 271 12.19 13.00 -21.82
N VAL A 272 10.91 13.26 -21.95
CA VAL A 272 10.29 14.57 -21.72
C VAL A 272 9.14 14.42 -20.72
N VAL A 273 8.75 15.51 -20.08
CA VAL A 273 7.53 15.59 -19.29
C VAL A 273 6.51 16.39 -20.06
N ASN A 274 5.22 16.04 -19.97
CA ASN A 274 4.17 16.83 -20.60
C ASN A 274 4.34 18.32 -20.24
N PRO A 275 4.39 19.24 -21.22
CA PRO A 275 4.69 20.66 -20.96
C PRO A 275 3.73 21.34 -19.97
N ILE A 276 2.48 20.91 -19.89
CA ILE A 276 1.49 21.44 -18.94
C ILE A 276 1.87 21.03 -17.52
N ILE A 277 2.17 19.73 -17.32
CA ILE A 277 2.59 19.19 -16.02
C ILE A 277 3.92 19.83 -15.62
N ALA A 278 4.91 19.84 -16.54
CA ALA A 278 6.23 20.39 -16.27
C ALA A 278 6.16 21.87 -15.83
N ARG A 279 5.36 22.68 -16.52
CA ARG A 279 5.19 24.11 -16.19
C ARG A 279 4.55 24.28 -14.82
N ALA A 280 3.43 23.60 -14.55
CA ALA A 280 2.73 23.69 -13.27
C ALA A 280 3.61 23.26 -12.11
N ALA A 281 4.35 22.15 -12.26
CA ALA A 281 5.29 21.67 -11.25
C ALA A 281 6.46 22.64 -11.03
N LEU A 282 7.03 23.19 -12.10
CA LEU A 282 8.13 24.17 -12.00
C LEU A 282 7.68 25.48 -11.35
N GLU A 283 6.49 26.00 -11.65
CA GLU A 283 5.92 27.19 -11.00
C GLU A 283 5.78 26.97 -9.50
N LYS A 284 5.25 25.79 -9.08
CA LYS A 284 5.17 25.42 -7.67
C LYS A 284 6.56 25.30 -7.03
N GLN A 285 7.49 24.60 -7.66
CA GLN A 285 8.86 24.42 -7.14
C GLN A 285 9.56 25.75 -6.96
N HIS A 286 9.42 26.67 -7.92
CA HIS A 286 10.00 28.00 -7.84
C HIS A 286 9.40 28.81 -6.66
N ALA A 287 8.08 28.82 -6.52
CA ALA A 287 7.42 29.49 -5.40
C ALA A 287 7.87 28.93 -4.04
N ASP A 288 7.93 27.61 -3.94
CA ASP A 288 8.39 26.91 -2.73
C ASP A 288 9.88 27.23 -2.43
N GLU A 289 10.73 27.31 -3.45
CA GLU A 289 12.15 27.62 -3.30
C GLU A 289 12.37 29.06 -2.78
N VAL A 290 11.61 30.02 -3.32
CA VAL A 290 11.65 31.42 -2.86
C VAL A 290 11.29 31.51 -1.38
N GLU A 291 10.20 30.86 -0.96
CA GLU A 291 9.77 30.85 0.44
C GLU A 291 10.76 30.08 1.34
N TYR A 292 11.28 28.95 0.87
CA TYR A 292 12.32 28.19 1.58
C TYR A 292 13.56 29.07 1.85
N LYS A 293 14.10 29.77 0.84
CA LYS A 293 15.26 30.66 0.98
C LYS A 293 14.97 31.81 1.95
N LYS A 294 13.77 32.39 1.92
CA LYS A 294 13.35 33.41 2.86
C LYS A 294 13.33 32.89 4.30
N LEU A 295 12.77 31.71 4.55
CA LEU A 295 12.74 31.08 5.87
C LEU A 295 14.12 30.74 6.40
N VAL A 296 15.01 30.22 5.54
CA VAL A 296 16.41 29.94 5.89
C VAL A 296 17.15 31.24 6.24
N LYS A 297 16.97 32.31 5.46
CA LYS A 297 17.53 33.62 5.74
C LYS A 297 17.00 34.23 7.06
N ALA A 298 15.75 33.99 7.38
CA ALA A 298 15.13 34.37 8.65
C ALA A 298 15.60 33.49 9.83
N ASN A 299 16.50 32.54 9.57
CA ASN A 299 17.09 31.63 10.55
C ASN A 299 16.04 30.89 11.40
N VAL A 300 14.99 30.35 10.72
CA VAL A 300 14.01 29.51 11.41
C VAL A 300 14.69 28.35 12.15
N PRO A 301 14.19 27.95 13.33
CA PRO A 301 14.80 26.87 14.12
C PRO A 301 14.97 25.58 13.30
N VAL A 302 16.08 24.90 13.51
CA VAL A 302 16.36 23.60 12.91
C VAL A 302 15.86 22.51 13.86
N ALA A 303 15.14 21.53 13.32
CA ALA A 303 14.71 20.37 14.08
C ALA A 303 15.92 19.56 14.56
N ALA A 304 15.87 19.13 15.81
CA ALA A 304 16.81 18.12 16.28
C ALA A 304 16.60 16.79 15.51
N ILE A 305 17.70 16.15 15.15
CA ILE A 305 17.65 14.80 14.60
C ILE A 305 17.29 13.86 15.74
N ARG A 306 16.17 13.18 15.61
CA ARG A 306 15.79 12.13 16.56
C ARG A 306 16.48 10.85 16.16
N SER A 307 16.81 10.03 17.14
CA SER A 307 17.27 8.66 16.94
C SER A 307 16.46 7.75 17.86
N GLY A 308 15.58 6.96 17.29
CA GLY A 308 14.74 6.07 18.10
C GLY A 308 13.81 5.25 17.24
N ARG A 309 13.28 4.17 17.82
CA ARG A 309 12.36 3.25 17.13
C ARG A 309 10.90 3.54 17.43
N ASP A 310 10.62 4.52 18.29
CA ASP A 310 9.26 4.72 18.81
C ASP A 310 8.30 5.40 17.83
N GLY A 311 8.83 5.98 16.75
CA GLY A 311 7.99 6.57 15.69
C GLY A 311 7.10 7.71 16.17
N GLY A 312 5.84 7.67 15.78
CA GLY A 312 4.86 8.68 16.12
C GLY A 312 3.44 8.14 16.28
N MET A 313 2.62 9.00 16.85
CA MET A 313 1.20 8.79 17.08
C MET A 313 0.50 10.13 16.86
N ASN A 314 -0.69 10.09 16.26
CA ASN A 314 -1.47 11.33 16.11
C ASN A 314 -1.88 11.89 17.49
N PRO A 315 -1.88 13.22 17.70
CA PRO A 315 -2.27 13.85 18.96
C PRO A 315 -3.61 13.38 19.52
N VAL A 316 -4.59 13.10 18.67
CA VAL A 316 -5.91 12.56 19.08
C VAL A 316 -5.78 11.29 19.93
N PHE A 317 -4.85 10.41 19.61
CA PHE A 317 -4.60 9.20 20.40
C PHE A 317 -3.69 9.46 21.59
N LEU A 318 -2.71 10.37 21.46
CA LEU A 318 -1.87 10.78 22.58
C LEU A 318 -2.68 11.39 23.71
N ASP A 319 -3.65 12.23 23.39
CA ASP A 319 -4.54 12.85 24.38
C ASP A 319 -5.35 11.81 25.16
N GLN A 320 -5.85 10.78 24.47
CA GLN A 320 -6.55 9.66 25.10
C GLN A 320 -5.65 8.87 26.07
N LEU A 321 -4.34 8.89 25.85
CA LEU A 321 -3.32 8.20 26.67
C LEU A 321 -2.69 9.12 27.73
N GLY A 322 -3.25 10.29 27.98
CA GLY A 322 -2.71 11.26 28.93
C GLY A 322 -1.36 11.85 28.50
N GLY A 323 -1.15 11.99 27.19
CA GLY A 323 0.04 12.62 26.61
C GLY A 323 1.31 11.74 26.59
N ARG A 324 1.23 10.46 26.93
CA ARG A 324 2.37 9.53 26.92
C ARG A 324 2.20 8.48 25.84
N MET A 325 3.16 8.41 24.92
CA MET A 325 3.21 7.35 23.92
C MET A 325 3.67 6.05 24.58
N PRO A 326 2.87 4.96 24.52
CA PRO A 326 3.29 3.66 25.04
C PRO A 326 4.48 3.11 24.24
N PRO A 327 5.32 2.20 24.81
CA PRO A 327 6.34 1.50 24.05
C PRO A 327 5.81 0.87 22.76
N ALA A 328 6.63 0.79 21.70
CA ALA A 328 6.21 0.36 20.37
C ALA A 328 5.56 -1.04 20.32
N ASN A 329 5.89 -1.88 21.28
CA ASN A 329 5.44 -3.27 21.39
C ASN A 329 4.21 -3.48 22.30
N LEU A 330 3.64 -2.40 22.87
CA LEU A 330 2.44 -2.50 23.70
C LEU A 330 1.24 -1.88 22.99
N PRO A 331 0.10 -2.58 22.96
CA PRO A 331 -1.13 -2.04 22.42
C PRO A 331 -1.61 -0.85 23.28
N PRO A 332 -2.28 0.16 22.67
CA PRO A 332 -2.93 1.21 23.41
C PRO A 332 -3.98 0.63 24.39
N PRO A 333 -4.21 1.29 25.53
CA PRO A 333 -5.27 0.90 26.45
C PRO A 333 -6.62 0.87 25.72
N GLY A 334 -7.31 -0.30 25.81
CA GLY A 334 -8.61 -0.51 25.16
C GLY A 334 -8.54 -1.26 23.83
N SER A 335 -7.37 -1.52 23.26
CA SER A 335 -7.24 -2.46 22.14
C SER A 335 -7.45 -3.89 22.63
N ARG A 336 -8.05 -4.75 21.77
CA ARG A 336 -8.25 -6.18 22.13
C ARG A 336 -6.91 -6.84 22.39
N PRO A 337 -6.78 -7.65 23.48
CA PRO A 337 -5.60 -8.48 23.68
C PRO A 337 -5.42 -9.41 22.46
N VAL A 338 -4.25 -9.37 21.84
CA VAL A 338 -3.92 -10.35 20.81
C VAL A 338 -3.87 -11.72 21.47
N PRO A 339 -4.71 -12.70 21.11
CA PRO A 339 -4.60 -14.04 21.65
C PRO A 339 -3.21 -14.59 21.29
N PRO A 340 -2.52 -15.25 22.23
CA PRO A 340 -1.23 -15.87 21.95
C PRO A 340 -1.39 -16.90 20.82
N PRO A 341 -0.37 -17.07 19.97
CA PRO A 341 -0.43 -18.05 18.89
C PRO A 341 -0.69 -19.44 19.48
N PRO A 342 -1.49 -20.30 18.81
CA PRO A 342 -1.78 -21.64 19.27
C PRO A 342 -0.47 -22.41 19.46
N GLY A 343 -0.16 -22.82 20.70
CA GLY A 343 1.05 -23.59 21.05
C GLY A 343 2.09 -22.85 21.89
N ALA A 344 1.92 -21.55 22.20
CA ALA A 344 2.82 -20.86 23.13
C ALA A 344 2.41 -21.18 24.58
N THR A 345 3.10 -22.08 25.24
CA THR A 345 3.07 -22.25 26.69
C THR A 345 3.71 -21.04 27.36
N ALA A 346 2.96 -20.37 28.23
CA ALA A 346 3.44 -19.23 29.00
C ALA A 346 4.62 -19.67 29.91
N GLU A 347 5.81 -19.18 29.59
CA GLU A 347 6.96 -19.31 30.47
C GLU A 347 6.84 -18.22 31.58
N PRO A 348 6.98 -18.58 32.88
CA PRO A 348 6.86 -17.61 33.96
C PRO A 348 8.02 -16.60 33.93
N PRO A 349 7.84 -15.35 34.38
CA PRO A 349 8.85 -14.31 34.30
C PRO A 349 10.08 -14.67 35.13
N ARG A 350 11.24 -14.75 34.48
CA ARG A 350 12.54 -14.89 35.17
C ARG A 350 12.91 -13.55 35.81
N ASN A 351 13.07 -13.56 37.13
CA ASN A 351 13.63 -12.45 37.89
C ASN A 351 15.06 -12.15 37.41
N ALA A 352 15.28 -10.92 36.97
CA ALA A 352 16.61 -10.42 36.67
C ALA A 352 17.35 -10.10 37.96
N THR A 353 18.28 -10.95 38.35
CA THR A 353 19.35 -10.59 39.27
C THR A 353 20.60 -10.19 38.48
N SER A 354 21.04 -8.98 38.76
CA SER A 354 22.26 -8.38 38.26
C SER A 354 23.49 -9.15 38.70
N ASN A 355 24.41 -9.51 37.78
CA ASN A 355 25.82 -9.59 38.08
C ASN A 355 26.65 -9.23 36.85
N SER A 356 27.46 -8.22 37.06
CA SER A 356 28.47 -7.67 36.15
C SER A 356 29.75 -8.49 36.28
N GLU A 357 30.35 -8.97 35.17
CA GLU A 357 31.78 -9.25 35.06
C GLU A 357 32.28 -9.12 33.59
N PRO A 358 33.54 -8.63 33.37
CA PRO A 358 34.00 -8.13 32.09
C PRO A 358 34.65 -9.18 31.18
N PRO A 359 35.01 -8.85 29.93
CA PRO A 359 35.24 -9.82 28.87
C PRO A 359 36.66 -10.36 28.83
N GLN A 360 36.81 -11.64 28.56
CA GLN A 360 38.07 -12.27 28.16
C GLN A 360 38.05 -12.59 26.65
N THR A 361 39.14 -12.20 26.02
CA THR A 361 39.55 -12.50 24.64
C THR A 361 39.93 -13.97 24.49
N ALA A 362 39.53 -14.64 23.41
CA ALA A 362 40.42 -15.47 22.56
C ALA A 362 39.71 -16.23 21.43
N ALA A 363 40.29 -16.10 20.25
CA ALA A 363 40.60 -17.10 19.23
C ALA A 363 39.49 -17.88 18.51
N GLY A 364 39.41 -17.58 17.24
CA GLY A 364 39.08 -18.26 16.03
C GLY A 364 38.63 -19.73 16.05
N HIS A 365 37.51 -19.95 15.31
CA HIS A 365 37.31 -21.21 14.58
C HIS A 365 36.43 -21.03 13.36
N SER A 366 36.78 -21.75 12.35
CA SER A 366 36.28 -21.78 10.96
C SER A 366 34.77 -21.84 10.79
N ALA A 367 34.30 -21.09 9.80
CA ALA A 367 32.94 -21.15 9.30
C ALA A 367 32.70 -22.42 8.48
N THR A 368 31.63 -23.12 8.82
CA THR A 368 30.94 -24.10 7.95
C THR A 368 29.62 -23.47 7.51
N PRO A 369 29.20 -23.57 6.26
CA PRO A 369 27.97 -22.93 5.80
C PRO A 369 26.76 -23.70 6.30
N LEU A 370 25.92 -23.03 7.10
CA LEU A 370 24.59 -23.54 7.49
C LEU A 370 23.60 -23.26 6.36
N GLY A 371 22.83 -24.32 6.06
CA GLY A 371 21.79 -24.33 5.08
C GLY A 371 20.68 -23.30 5.37
N SER A 372 20.04 -22.84 4.32
CA SER A 372 18.89 -21.95 4.33
C SER A 372 17.66 -22.63 4.94
N GLU A 373 17.43 -22.43 6.23
CA GLU A 373 16.14 -22.69 6.83
C GLU A 373 15.28 -21.43 6.72
N THR A 374 14.22 -21.51 5.93
CA THR A 374 13.12 -20.54 5.88
C THR A 374 12.44 -20.48 7.24
N PRO A 375 12.18 -19.29 7.81
CA PRO A 375 11.42 -19.19 9.06
C PRO A 375 10.01 -19.73 8.87
N GLU A 376 9.70 -20.81 9.55
CA GLU A 376 8.38 -21.41 9.61
C GLU A 376 7.47 -20.46 10.41
N GLY A 377 6.52 -19.81 9.73
CA GLY A 377 5.53 -18.92 10.39
C GLY A 377 5.07 -17.70 9.61
N ALA A 378 5.60 -17.42 8.42
CA ALA A 378 5.02 -16.39 7.55
C ALA A 378 3.71 -16.91 6.94
N PRO A 379 2.59 -16.15 7.00
CA PRO A 379 1.38 -16.54 6.30
C PRO A 379 1.69 -16.66 4.81
N PRO A 380 1.15 -17.70 4.12
CA PRO A 380 1.45 -17.92 2.71
C PRO A 380 1.11 -16.67 1.89
N ILE A 381 2.04 -16.25 1.05
CA ILE A 381 1.77 -15.30 -0.03
C ILE A 381 0.77 -16.01 -0.94
N VAL A 382 -0.42 -15.46 -1.05
CA VAL A 382 -1.49 -16.08 -1.82
C VAL A 382 -1.22 -15.80 -3.30
N PRO A 383 -1.13 -16.81 -4.18
CA PRO A 383 -0.93 -16.60 -5.61
C PRO A 383 -2.02 -15.72 -6.24
N ALA A 384 -1.67 -14.91 -7.24
CA ALA A 384 -2.57 -13.99 -7.94
C ALA A 384 -3.85 -14.66 -8.46
N ASP A 385 -3.74 -15.89 -8.96
CA ASP A 385 -4.87 -16.70 -9.46
C ASP A 385 -5.96 -16.97 -8.42
N SER A 386 -5.64 -16.86 -7.15
CA SER A 386 -6.58 -17.08 -6.06
C SER A 386 -7.42 -15.83 -5.72
N PHE A 387 -7.05 -14.65 -6.22
CA PHE A 387 -7.76 -13.40 -5.92
C PHE A 387 -8.99 -13.20 -6.79
N VAL A 388 -8.88 -13.38 -8.11
CA VAL A 388 -10.02 -13.31 -9.03
C VAL A 388 -11.09 -14.31 -8.61
N SER A 389 -10.69 -15.52 -8.17
CA SER A 389 -11.62 -16.50 -7.60
C SER A 389 -12.17 -16.09 -6.22
N ARG A 390 -11.47 -15.25 -5.46
CA ARG A 390 -11.92 -14.76 -4.15
C ARG A 390 -12.96 -13.64 -4.24
N TRP A 391 -12.88 -12.80 -5.28
CA TRP A 391 -13.78 -11.67 -5.47
C TRP A 391 -14.82 -11.88 -6.57
N GLY A 392 -14.67 -12.92 -7.39
CA GLY A 392 -15.57 -13.27 -8.52
C GLY A 392 -17.01 -13.65 -8.14
N GLY A 393 -17.36 -13.63 -6.87
CA GLY A 393 -18.74 -13.84 -6.38
C GLY A 393 -19.60 -12.58 -6.26
N PHE A 394 -19.10 -11.42 -6.73
CA PHE A 394 -19.75 -10.11 -6.60
C PHE A 394 -20.21 -9.51 -7.94
N GLN A 395 -20.50 -10.35 -8.96
CA GLN A 395 -21.22 -9.91 -10.16
C GLN A 395 -22.70 -10.09 -10.02
#